data_11aeddd554b83d1109a7795460e52c89
#
_entry.id   11aeddd554b83d1109a7795460e52c89
#
_cell.length_a   1.000
_cell.length_b   1.000
_cell.length_c   1.000
_cell.angle_alpha   90.00
_cell.angle_beta   90.00
_cell.angle_gamma   90.00
#
_symmetry.space_group_name_H-M   'P 1'
#
loop_
_entity.id
_entity.type
_entity.pdbx_description
1 polymer ?
#
loop_
_entity_poly.entity_id
_entity_poly.type
_entity_poly.pdbx_seq_one_letter_code
_entity_poly.pdbx_strand_id
1 'polypeptide(L)'
;VAFIASKQNDDGSFGLMGGQFLKVYGTSVALMAPGLAAPDKKDAIANARGYLKNNQLKEGIDKGSLGYGDKEMKFEEGKPVPKSMIPNLSTTGFAAEGMARSGLPKDDEFWKLVVEYVSKCQNNSETNTDKEYLARLKEKGLSIGDDGGLFYAADPKDTKAGTVKVTDKEIIKSYGSMTYDGLKAYIYAGLSKDDPRVKAAIDWVRKNYSVEAHPGFGFDAVKRTHIMGIFYYYLMMARAFDALGEKTFTTFDGKEHKWANELGEQLLKVHKENKMWSNENPRWQEDSPVLVTSYVLNVLNVVIKHVH
;
A
#
# COMPACT_ATOMS: atom_id res chain seq x y z
N VAL A 1 -23.77 2.35 4.04
CA VAL A 1 -23.76 1.33 2.95
C VAL A 1 -24.65 1.75 1.82
N ALA A 2 -25.98 1.97 2.02
CA ALA A 2 -26.88 2.42 0.97
C ALA A 2 -26.37 3.68 0.25
N PHE A 3 -25.81 4.64 1.01
CA PHE A 3 -25.19 5.84 0.46
C PHE A 3 -24.01 5.53 -0.46
N ILE A 4 -23.09 4.64 -0.05
CA ILE A 4 -21.94 4.26 -0.90
C ILE A 4 -22.43 3.59 -2.18
N ALA A 5 -23.32 2.60 -2.07
CA ALA A 5 -23.87 1.90 -3.23
C ALA A 5 -24.58 2.85 -4.22
N SER A 6 -25.29 3.88 -3.72
CA SER A 6 -25.94 4.89 -4.58
C SER A 6 -24.96 5.82 -5.33
N LYS A 7 -23.66 5.72 -5.07
CA LYS A 7 -22.60 6.51 -5.71
C LYS A 7 -21.83 5.74 -6.77
N GLN A 8 -22.25 4.52 -7.10
CA GLN A 8 -21.66 3.77 -8.20
C GLN A 8 -22.05 4.39 -9.55
N ASN A 9 -21.06 4.58 -10.39
CA ASN A 9 -21.22 5.03 -11.76
C ASN A 9 -21.61 3.87 -12.68
N ASP A 10 -22.10 4.16 -13.88
CA ASP A 10 -22.51 3.18 -14.88
C ASP A 10 -21.36 2.27 -15.33
N ASP A 11 -20.10 2.77 -15.27
CA ASP A 11 -18.89 1.98 -15.56
C ASP A 11 -18.47 1.04 -14.41
N GLY A 12 -19.22 1.00 -13.33
CA GLY A 12 -18.95 0.19 -12.13
C GLY A 12 -18.01 0.85 -11.12
N SER A 13 -17.42 2.00 -11.44
CA SER A 13 -16.54 2.72 -10.52
C SER A 13 -17.31 3.42 -9.40
N PHE A 14 -16.59 3.75 -8.32
CA PHE A 14 -17.05 4.68 -7.30
C PHE A 14 -16.22 5.96 -7.43
N GLY A 15 -16.82 7.00 -8.02
CA GLY A 15 -16.22 8.33 -8.06
C GLY A 15 -16.42 9.03 -6.72
N LEU A 16 -15.33 9.35 -6.04
CA LEU A 16 -15.40 10.32 -4.94
C LEU A 16 -15.58 11.72 -5.52
N MET A 17 -16.29 12.57 -4.79
CA MET A 17 -16.57 13.96 -5.19
C MET A 17 -15.27 14.64 -5.66
N GLY A 18 -15.24 15.06 -6.91
CA GLY A 18 -14.15 15.88 -7.43
C GLY A 18 -13.40 15.35 -8.65
N GLY A 19 -13.82 14.27 -9.30
CA GLY A 19 -13.29 13.99 -10.62
C GLY A 19 -12.79 12.57 -10.90
N GLN A 20 -12.47 12.35 -12.16
CA GLN A 20 -12.01 11.09 -12.74
C GLN A 20 -10.66 10.62 -12.18
N PHE A 21 -9.91 11.51 -11.48
CA PHE A 21 -8.52 11.28 -11.06
C PHE A 21 -8.34 10.21 -9.97
N LEU A 22 -9.39 9.83 -9.24
CA LEU A 22 -9.30 8.89 -8.13
C LEU A 22 -10.28 7.71 -8.24
N LYS A 23 -10.82 7.44 -9.41
CA LYS A 23 -11.84 6.40 -9.60
C LYS A 23 -11.37 5.00 -9.18
N VAL A 24 -10.16 4.60 -9.58
CA VAL A 24 -9.61 3.28 -9.20
C VAL A 24 -9.38 3.21 -7.69
N TYR A 25 -8.79 4.26 -7.11
CA TYR A 25 -8.58 4.34 -5.66
C TYR A 25 -9.91 4.34 -4.89
N GLY A 26 -10.87 5.18 -5.31
CA GLY A 26 -12.20 5.28 -4.70
C GLY A 26 -12.97 3.96 -4.78
N THR A 27 -12.92 3.26 -5.91
CA THR A 27 -13.55 1.95 -6.10
C THR A 27 -12.92 0.89 -5.20
N SER A 28 -11.58 0.91 -5.08
CA SER A 28 -10.86 0.01 -4.17
C SER A 28 -11.28 0.21 -2.71
N VAL A 29 -11.38 1.46 -2.25
CA VAL A 29 -11.83 1.81 -0.90
C VAL A 29 -13.30 1.44 -0.68
N ALA A 30 -14.16 1.70 -1.68
CA ALA A 30 -15.57 1.35 -1.59
C ALA A 30 -15.78 -0.17 -1.40
N LEU A 31 -15.02 -1.00 -2.12
CA LEU A 31 -15.07 -2.47 -1.96
C LEU A 31 -14.65 -2.96 -0.57
N MET A 32 -13.92 -2.15 0.19
CA MET A 32 -13.56 -2.49 1.59
C MET A 32 -14.70 -2.21 2.57
N ALA A 33 -15.75 -1.51 2.17
CA ALA A 33 -16.83 -1.16 3.06
C ALA A 33 -17.64 -2.42 3.48
N PRO A 34 -17.74 -2.73 4.79
CA PRO A 34 -18.32 -3.98 5.26
C PRO A 34 -19.73 -4.27 4.76
N GLY A 35 -20.47 -3.24 4.46
CA GLY A 35 -21.85 -3.40 4.06
C GLY A 35 -22.06 -3.57 2.55
N LEU A 36 -21.05 -3.40 1.70
CA LEU A 36 -21.15 -3.80 0.29
C LEU A 36 -21.19 -5.32 0.15
N ALA A 37 -20.72 -6.08 1.15
CA ALA A 37 -20.83 -7.53 1.16
C ALA A 37 -22.27 -8.05 1.39
N ALA A 38 -23.27 -7.17 1.55
CA ALA A 38 -24.64 -7.56 1.70
C ALA A 38 -25.20 -8.24 0.42
N PRO A 39 -26.06 -9.26 0.56
CA PRO A 39 -26.55 -10.05 -0.57
C PRO A 39 -27.27 -9.26 -1.66
N ASP A 40 -27.93 -8.16 -1.30
CA ASP A 40 -28.62 -7.24 -2.21
C ASP A 40 -27.69 -6.31 -3.00
N LYS A 41 -26.37 -6.37 -2.78
CA LYS A 41 -25.34 -5.57 -3.45
C LYS A 41 -24.42 -6.36 -4.38
N LYS A 42 -24.79 -7.60 -4.72
CA LYS A 42 -23.95 -8.49 -5.55
C LYS A 42 -23.55 -7.87 -6.89
N ASP A 43 -24.50 -7.19 -7.56
CA ASP A 43 -24.24 -6.56 -8.85
C ASP A 43 -23.28 -5.38 -8.70
N ALA A 44 -23.45 -4.57 -7.66
CA ALA A 44 -22.55 -3.46 -7.39
C ALA A 44 -21.11 -3.95 -7.13
N ILE A 45 -20.95 -5.05 -6.41
CA ILE A 45 -19.64 -5.68 -6.19
C ILE A 45 -19.07 -6.23 -7.51
N ALA A 46 -19.88 -6.96 -8.29
CA ALA A 46 -19.44 -7.52 -9.57
C ALA A 46 -18.96 -6.43 -10.53
N ASN A 47 -19.73 -5.35 -10.66
CA ASN A 47 -19.39 -4.20 -11.50
C ASN A 47 -18.09 -3.51 -11.02
N ALA A 48 -17.93 -3.29 -9.72
CA ALA A 48 -16.73 -2.68 -9.16
C ALA A 48 -15.48 -3.55 -9.37
N ARG A 49 -15.60 -4.86 -9.20
CA ARG A 49 -14.52 -5.81 -9.52
C ARG A 49 -14.18 -5.78 -11.02
N GLY A 50 -15.18 -5.78 -11.88
CA GLY A 50 -15.01 -5.67 -13.33
C GLY A 50 -14.24 -4.41 -13.69
N TYR A 51 -14.64 -3.27 -13.11
CA TYR A 51 -13.94 -2.00 -13.31
C TYR A 51 -12.46 -2.07 -12.89
N LEU A 52 -12.13 -2.59 -11.70
CA LEU A 52 -10.74 -2.71 -11.26
C LEU A 52 -9.93 -3.67 -12.15
N LYS A 53 -10.50 -4.81 -12.54
CA LYS A 53 -9.83 -5.77 -13.45
C LYS A 53 -9.56 -5.14 -14.83
N ASN A 54 -10.47 -4.34 -15.34
CA ASN A 54 -10.30 -3.63 -16.60
C ASN A 54 -9.20 -2.55 -16.52
N ASN A 55 -8.99 -1.95 -15.34
CA ASN A 55 -7.97 -0.93 -15.13
C ASN A 55 -6.60 -1.50 -14.70
N GLN A 56 -6.51 -2.81 -14.40
CA GLN A 56 -5.24 -3.46 -14.13
C GLN A 56 -4.41 -3.56 -15.41
N LEU A 57 -3.17 -3.08 -15.38
CA LEU A 57 -2.28 -3.09 -16.53
C LEU A 57 -1.89 -4.53 -16.88
N LYS A 58 -1.92 -4.87 -18.19
CA LYS A 58 -1.68 -6.23 -18.69
C LYS A 58 -0.31 -6.41 -19.32
N GLU A 59 0.43 -5.32 -19.54
CA GLU A 59 1.71 -5.32 -20.22
C GLU A 59 2.63 -4.20 -19.75
N GLY A 60 3.87 -4.19 -20.21
CA GLY A 60 4.89 -3.22 -19.85
C GLY A 60 5.48 -3.40 -18.47
N ILE A 61 6.32 -2.44 -18.07
CA ILE A 61 7.04 -2.46 -16.80
C ILE A 61 6.09 -2.50 -15.59
N ASP A 62 4.96 -1.82 -15.71
CA ASP A 62 3.95 -1.70 -14.67
C ASP A 62 2.86 -2.78 -14.76
N LYS A 63 3.08 -3.84 -15.56
CA LYS A 63 2.15 -4.98 -15.67
C LYS A 63 1.77 -5.50 -14.29
N GLY A 64 0.47 -5.64 -14.07
CA GLY A 64 -0.13 -6.10 -12.81
C GLY A 64 -0.54 -4.98 -11.85
N SER A 65 -0.10 -3.76 -12.09
CA SER A 65 -0.42 -2.60 -11.24
C SER A 65 -1.74 -1.92 -11.60
N LEU A 66 -2.13 -1.01 -10.70
CA LEU A 66 -3.19 -0.04 -10.91
C LEU A 66 -2.69 1.37 -10.56
N GLY A 67 -3.15 2.38 -11.33
CA GLY A 67 -2.99 3.80 -11.00
C GLY A 67 -4.16 4.31 -10.17
N TYR A 68 -4.18 5.62 -9.86
CA TYR A 68 -5.28 6.23 -9.09
C TYR A 68 -6.58 6.38 -9.90
N GLY A 69 -6.48 6.62 -11.20
CA GLY A 69 -7.61 6.83 -12.12
C GLY A 69 -7.63 5.83 -13.26
N ASP A 70 -8.52 6.06 -14.22
CA ASP A 70 -8.68 5.20 -15.39
C ASP A 70 -7.39 5.11 -16.22
N LYS A 71 -7.02 3.90 -16.66
CA LYS A 71 -5.85 3.67 -17.52
C LYS A 71 -5.96 4.36 -18.89
N GLU A 72 -7.19 4.61 -19.35
CA GLU A 72 -7.50 5.26 -20.62
C GLU A 72 -7.67 6.78 -20.49
N MET A 73 -7.36 7.35 -19.33
CA MET A 73 -7.47 8.79 -19.14
C MET A 73 -6.56 9.52 -20.13
N LYS A 74 -7.17 10.29 -21.03
CA LYS A 74 -6.45 11.09 -22.03
C LYS A 74 -5.93 12.35 -21.36
N PHE A 75 -4.66 12.60 -21.56
CA PHE A 75 -4.02 13.87 -21.19
C PHE A 75 -3.89 14.73 -22.45
N GLU A 76 -3.85 16.04 -22.25
CA GLU A 76 -3.55 16.95 -23.34
C GLU A 76 -2.16 16.64 -23.90
N GLU A 77 -2.10 16.52 -25.23
CA GLU A 77 -0.85 16.22 -25.93
C GLU A 77 0.22 17.26 -25.56
N GLY A 78 1.42 16.78 -25.20
CA GLY A 78 2.53 17.62 -24.77
C GLY A 78 2.54 17.98 -23.27
N LYS A 79 1.50 17.66 -22.49
CA LYS A 79 1.57 17.82 -21.02
C LYS A 79 2.06 16.56 -20.34
N PRO A 80 2.92 16.67 -19.29
CA PRO A 80 3.38 15.51 -18.56
C PRO A 80 2.20 14.83 -17.85
N VAL A 81 2.18 13.50 -17.86
CA VAL A 81 1.23 12.70 -17.07
C VAL A 81 1.38 13.11 -15.59
N PRO A 82 0.30 13.53 -14.91
CA PRO A 82 0.37 13.85 -13.50
C PRO A 82 0.98 12.71 -12.70
N LYS A 83 1.89 13.01 -11.78
CA LYS A 83 2.53 11.97 -10.93
C LYS A 83 1.52 11.13 -10.16
N SER A 84 0.34 11.68 -9.84
CA SER A 84 -0.78 10.97 -9.22
C SER A 84 -1.38 9.86 -10.10
N MET A 85 -1.08 9.84 -11.39
CA MET A 85 -1.61 8.84 -12.34
C MET A 85 -0.62 7.71 -12.61
N ILE A 86 0.61 7.81 -12.12
CA ILE A 86 1.61 6.75 -12.27
C ILE A 86 1.14 5.52 -11.47
N PRO A 87 1.09 4.34 -12.10
CA PRO A 87 0.80 3.10 -11.42
C PRO A 87 1.77 2.87 -10.25
N ASN A 88 1.26 2.39 -9.13
CA ASN A 88 2.09 2.31 -7.92
C ASN A 88 1.59 1.23 -6.96
N LEU A 89 2.46 0.84 -6.03
CA LEU A 89 2.18 -0.20 -5.06
C LEU A 89 1.04 0.17 -4.12
N SER A 90 0.94 1.44 -3.70
CA SER A 90 -0.13 1.89 -2.80
C SER A 90 -1.52 1.66 -3.39
N THR A 91 -1.76 2.11 -4.63
CA THR A 91 -3.07 1.91 -5.28
C THR A 91 -3.33 0.44 -5.57
N THR A 92 -2.30 -0.29 -5.99
CA THR A 92 -2.39 -1.75 -6.24
C THR A 92 -2.71 -2.51 -4.95
N GLY A 93 -2.09 -2.15 -3.82
CA GLY A 93 -2.35 -2.75 -2.51
C GLY A 93 -3.76 -2.47 -1.99
N PHE A 94 -4.30 -1.25 -2.21
CA PHE A 94 -5.70 -0.93 -1.90
C PHE A 94 -6.66 -1.74 -2.79
N ALA A 95 -6.37 -1.89 -4.08
CA ALA A 95 -7.18 -2.71 -4.98
C ALA A 95 -7.15 -4.18 -4.56
N ALA A 96 -5.99 -4.72 -4.21
CA ALA A 96 -5.86 -6.08 -3.71
C ALA A 96 -6.69 -6.31 -2.44
N GLU A 97 -6.65 -5.37 -1.48
CA GLU A 97 -7.49 -5.43 -0.28
C GLU A 97 -8.99 -5.37 -0.61
N GLY A 98 -9.42 -4.43 -1.46
CA GLY A 98 -10.81 -4.31 -1.88
C GLY A 98 -11.32 -5.57 -2.57
N MET A 99 -10.52 -6.15 -3.46
CA MET A 99 -10.83 -7.41 -4.15
C MET A 99 -10.94 -8.58 -3.18
N ALA A 100 -10.02 -8.70 -2.22
CA ALA A 100 -10.05 -9.75 -1.21
C ALA A 100 -11.28 -9.64 -0.30
N ARG A 101 -11.54 -8.44 0.25
CA ARG A 101 -12.68 -8.19 1.15
C ARG A 101 -14.03 -8.34 0.45
N SER A 102 -14.08 -8.11 -0.85
CA SER A 102 -15.26 -8.36 -1.66
C SER A 102 -15.43 -9.84 -2.04
N GLY A 103 -14.48 -10.73 -1.69
CA GLY A 103 -14.55 -12.17 -1.94
C GLY A 103 -14.19 -12.56 -3.38
N LEU A 104 -13.23 -11.88 -4.04
CA LEU A 104 -12.71 -12.35 -5.32
C LEU A 104 -12.06 -13.73 -5.15
N PRO A 105 -12.40 -14.74 -5.98
CA PRO A 105 -11.77 -16.06 -5.92
C PRO A 105 -10.25 -16.01 -6.00
N LYS A 106 -9.57 -16.90 -5.27
CA LYS A 106 -8.09 -16.92 -5.19
C LYS A 106 -7.40 -17.37 -6.47
N ASP A 107 -8.08 -18.05 -7.33
CA ASP A 107 -7.63 -18.52 -8.65
C ASP A 107 -7.84 -17.49 -9.77
N ASP A 108 -8.43 -16.31 -9.47
CA ASP A 108 -8.60 -15.26 -10.45
C ASP A 108 -7.24 -14.72 -10.93
N GLU A 109 -7.11 -14.48 -12.24
CA GLU A 109 -5.89 -13.96 -12.87
C GLU A 109 -5.40 -12.63 -12.25
N PHE A 110 -6.30 -11.84 -11.70
CA PHE A 110 -5.98 -10.60 -11.00
C PHE A 110 -4.85 -10.78 -9.99
N TRP A 111 -4.89 -11.87 -9.22
CA TRP A 111 -3.91 -12.14 -8.17
C TRP A 111 -2.51 -12.44 -8.71
N LYS A 112 -2.43 -13.22 -9.78
CA LYS A 112 -1.15 -13.50 -10.46
C LYS A 112 -0.48 -12.21 -10.90
N LEU A 113 -1.25 -11.31 -11.50
CA LEU A 113 -0.76 -10.01 -11.96
C LEU A 113 -0.35 -9.10 -10.80
N VAL A 114 -1.12 -9.06 -9.70
CA VAL A 114 -0.74 -8.33 -8.48
C VAL A 114 0.60 -8.82 -7.95
N VAL A 115 0.79 -10.14 -7.83
CA VAL A 115 2.05 -10.73 -7.34
C VAL A 115 3.22 -10.36 -8.24
N GLU A 116 3.03 -10.41 -9.57
CA GLU A 116 4.05 -10.02 -10.54
C GLU A 116 4.52 -8.59 -10.33
N TYR A 117 3.59 -7.64 -10.17
CA TYR A 117 3.94 -6.25 -9.96
C TYR A 117 4.58 -5.99 -8.60
N VAL A 118 3.99 -6.53 -7.53
CA VAL A 118 4.49 -6.35 -6.16
C VAL A 118 5.92 -6.90 -6.04
N SER A 119 6.22 -8.02 -6.73
CA SER A 119 7.58 -8.57 -6.76
C SER A 119 8.59 -7.64 -7.42
N LYS A 120 8.20 -6.89 -8.45
CA LYS A 120 9.06 -5.85 -9.06
C LYS A 120 9.39 -4.72 -8.09
N CYS A 121 8.47 -4.40 -7.17
CA CYS A 121 8.66 -3.37 -6.16
C CYS A 121 9.41 -3.87 -4.91
N GLN A 122 9.92 -5.10 -4.89
CA GLN A 122 10.63 -5.68 -3.75
C GLN A 122 12.14 -5.73 -3.98
N ASN A 123 12.91 -5.30 -3.00
CA ASN A 123 14.36 -5.49 -2.95
C ASN A 123 14.68 -6.92 -2.51
N ASN A 124 14.53 -7.86 -3.44
CA ASN A 124 14.80 -9.27 -3.24
C ASN A 124 15.29 -9.88 -4.58
N SER A 125 16.60 -10.02 -4.76
CA SER A 125 17.21 -10.49 -6.01
C SER A 125 16.93 -11.97 -6.30
N GLU A 126 16.57 -12.77 -5.29
CA GLU A 126 16.19 -14.18 -5.46
C GLU A 126 14.87 -14.32 -6.24
N THR A 127 13.92 -13.44 -5.99
CA THR A 127 12.55 -13.54 -6.56
C THR A 127 12.24 -12.50 -7.62
N ASN A 128 12.98 -11.39 -7.65
CA ASN A 128 12.82 -10.33 -8.64
C ASN A 128 13.73 -10.64 -9.85
N THR A 129 13.27 -11.56 -10.70
CA THR A 129 14.06 -12.13 -11.82
C THR A 129 13.59 -11.68 -13.20
N ASP A 130 12.69 -10.69 -13.29
CA ASP A 130 12.22 -10.13 -14.56
C ASP A 130 13.37 -9.44 -15.31
N LYS A 131 13.83 -10.09 -16.39
CA LYS A 131 15.02 -9.64 -17.14
C LYS A 131 14.84 -8.27 -17.79
N GLU A 132 13.63 -7.97 -18.28
CA GLU A 132 13.33 -6.67 -18.92
C GLU A 132 13.38 -5.57 -17.86
N TYR A 133 12.74 -5.81 -16.72
CA TYR A 133 12.78 -4.88 -15.59
C TYR A 133 14.19 -4.63 -15.09
N LEU A 134 14.97 -5.69 -14.86
CA LEU A 134 16.36 -5.58 -14.40
C LEU A 134 17.26 -4.84 -15.40
N ALA A 135 17.08 -5.08 -16.72
CA ALA A 135 17.81 -4.34 -17.75
C ALA A 135 17.48 -2.83 -17.69
N ARG A 136 16.21 -2.49 -17.52
CA ARG A 136 15.77 -1.08 -17.39
C ARG A 136 16.30 -0.40 -16.13
N LEU A 137 16.38 -1.09 -15.00
CA LEU A 137 17.03 -0.54 -13.79
C LEU A 137 18.50 -0.25 -14.08
N LYS A 138 19.21 -1.21 -14.71
CA LYS A 138 20.63 -1.05 -15.07
C LYS A 138 20.89 0.14 -15.99
N GLU A 139 20.02 0.37 -16.98
CA GLU A 139 20.08 1.57 -17.84
C GLU A 139 19.95 2.88 -17.06
N LYS A 140 19.30 2.85 -15.90
CA LYS A 140 19.16 3.99 -14.98
C LYS A 140 20.26 4.04 -13.92
N GLY A 141 21.26 3.17 -13.99
CA GLY A 141 22.31 3.05 -12.98
C GLY A 141 21.83 2.45 -11.64
N LEU A 142 20.68 1.79 -11.65
CA LEU A 142 20.08 1.19 -10.47
C LEU A 142 20.17 -0.33 -10.46
N SER A 143 20.05 -0.91 -9.29
CA SER A 143 20.03 -2.36 -9.07
C SER A 143 18.94 -2.71 -8.05
N ILE A 144 18.53 -3.97 -8.03
CA ILE A 144 17.73 -4.52 -6.94
C ILE A 144 18.64 -4.73 -5.73
N GLY A 145 18.12 -4.35 -4.56
CA GLY A 145 18.71 -4.67 -3.26
C GLY A 145 18.23 -6.01 -2.74
N ASP A 146 18.73 -6.37 -1.55
CA ASP A 146 18.42 -7.63 -0.87
C ASP A 146 18.00 -7.41 0.60
N ASP A 147 17.39 -6.25 0.91
CA ASP A 147 16.90 -6.01 2.25
C ASP A 147 15.50 -6.59 2.51
N GLY A 148 14.85 -7.12 1.47
CA GLY A 148 13.52 -7.75 1.53
C GLY A 148 12.35 -6.78 1.58
N GLY A 149 12.61 -5.48 1.79
CA GLY A 149 11.57 -4.46 1.85
C GLY A 149 11.05 -4.03 0.48
N LEU A 150 10.02 -3.20 0.48
CA LEU A 150 9.37 -2.76 -0.75
C LEU A 150 9.41 -1.24 -0.89
N PHE A 151 9.29 -0.79 -2.15
CA PHE A 151 9.27 0.61 -2.56
C PHE A 151 8.04 0.91 -3.43
N TYR A 152 7.84 2.20 -3.75
CA TYR A 152 6.55 2.72 -4.22
C TYR A 152 6.13 2.28 -5.61
N ALA A 153 7.03 2.25 -6.58
CA ALA A 153 6.71 1.98 -7.98
C ALA A 153 7.86 1.28 -8.70
N ALA A 154 7.53 0.42 -9.66
CA ALA A 154 8.52 -0.23 -10.51
C ALA A 154 9.25 0.78 -11.42
N ASP A 155 8.59 1.87 -11.86
CA ASP A 155 9.30 2.95 -12.56
C ASP A 155 10.20 3.71 -11.58
N PRO A 156 11.52 3.68 -11.77
CA PRO A 156 12.49 4.31 -10.87
C PRO A 156 12.42 5.85 -10.84
N LYS A 157 11.61 6.47 -11.69
CA LYS A 157 11.38 7.92 -11.66
C LYS A 157 10.58 8.39 -10.44
N ASP A 158 9.86 7.48 -9.76
CA ASP A 158 9.01 7.81 -8.62
C ASP A 158 9.48 7.16 -7.33
N THR A 159 10.70 7.46 -6.91
CA THR A 159 11.28 7.00 -5.64
C THR A 159 10.87 7.91 -4.49
N LYS A 160 9.94 7.52 -3.63
CA LYS A 160 9.46 8.35 -2.51
C LYS A 160 10.47 8.49 -1.38
N ALA A 161 11.22 7.43 -1.09
CA ALA A 161 12.28 7.39 -0.07
C ALA A 161 13.69 7.68 -0.65
N GLY A 162 13.78 7.91 -1.96
CA GLY A 162 15.05 8.11 -2.65
C GLY A 162 15.81 6.80 -2.91
N THR A 163 17.09 6.95 -3.17
CA THR A 163 18.02 5.84 -3.40
C THR A 163 19.09 5.77 -2.32
N VAL A 164 19.82 4.69 -2.25
CA VAL A 164 20.97 4.52 -1.36
C VAL A 164 22.05 3.72 -2.08
N LYS A 165 23.31 4.13 -1.87
CA LYS A 165 24.46 3.39 -2.38
C LYS A 165 24.84 2.28 -1.39
N VAL A 166 24.81 1.04 -1.88
CA VAL A 166 25.23 -0.15 -1.13
C VAL A 166 26.38 -0.78 -1.90
N THR A 167 27.59 -0.72 -1.34
CA THR A 167 28.85 -1.07 -2.02
C THR A 167 29.02 -0.25 -3.32
N ASP A 168 29.00 -0.88 -4.47
CA ASP A 168 29.11 -0.29 -5.82
C ASP A 168 27.75 -0.10 -6.52
N LYS A 169 26.65 -0.55 -5.88
CA LYS A 169 25.29 -0.52 -6.43
C LYS A 169 24.50 0.64 -5.83
N GLU A 170 23.70 1.30 -6.67
CA GLU A 170 22.67 2.21 -6.23
C GLU A 170 21.31 1.50 -6.28
N ILE A 171 20.59 1.48 -5.17
CA ILE A 171 19.30 0.78 -5.03
C ILE A 171 18.20 1.75 -4.61
N ILE A 172 16.97 1.47 -5.01
CA ILE A 172 15.79 2.20 -4.53
C ILE A 172 15.56 1.79 -3.08
N LYS A 173 15.40 2.78 -2.20
CA LYS A 173 15.19 2.52 -0.77
C LYS A 173 13.82 1.92 -0.50
N SER A 174 13.82 0.82 0.26
CA SER A 174 12.63 0.26 0.90
C SER A 174 12.16 1.17 2.03
N TYR A 175 10.85 1.17 2.30
CA TYR A 175 10.30 1.92 3.44
C TYR A 175 9.01 1.29 3.99
N GLY A 176 8.66 1.67 5.23
CA GLY A 176 7.69 0.98 6.05
C GLY A 176 6.32 0.81 5.42
N SER A 177 5.66 1.89 5.01
CA SER A 177 4.29 1.78 4.48
C SER A 177 4.21 0.90 3.23
N MET A 178 5.20 0.94 2.35
CA MET A 178 5.20 0.08 1.15
C MET A 178 5.53 -1.37 1.47
N THR A 179 6.42 -1.62 2.43
CA THR A 179 6.72 -2.98 2.85
C THR A 179 5.51 -3.65 3.48
N TYR A 180 4.79 -2.96 4.36
CA TYR A 180 3.53 -3.49 4.91
C TYR A 180 2.44 -3.64 3.85
N ASP A 181 2.32 -2.69 2.91
CA ASP A 181 1.31 -2.76 1.86
C ASP A 181 1.55 -3.91 0.88
N GLY A 182 2.81 -4.12 0.46
CA GLY A 182 3.18 -5.26 -0.39
C GLY A 182 3.04 -6.60 0.34
N LEU A 183 3.45 -6.69 1.61
CA LEU A 183 3.25 -7.87 2.45
C LEU A 183 1.75 -8.24 2.53
N LYS A 184 0.90 -7.27 2.81
CA LYS A 184 -0.55 -7.42 2.81
C LYS A 184 -1.07 -7.91 1.45
N ALA A 185 -0.58 -7.32 0.35
CA ALA A 185 -1.00 -7.71 -1.00
C ALA A 185 -0.62 -9.16 -1.34
N TYR A 186 0.56 -9.63 -0.93
CA TYR A 186 0.96 -11.03 -1.07
C TYR A 186 0.02 -11.98 -0.32
N ILE A 187 -0.32 -11.67 0.92
CA ILE A 187 -1.24 -12.49 1.73
C ILE A 187 -2.64 -12.52 1.12
N TYR A 188 -3.15 -11.38 0.65
CA TYR A 188 -4.44 -11.34 -0.04
C TYR A 188 -4.42 -12.10 -1.37
N ALA A 189 -3.29 -12.13 -2.08
CA ALA A 189 -3.11 -12.94 -3.28
C ALA A 189 -2.96 -14.44 -2.97
N GLY A 190 -2.87 -14.83 -1.71
CA GLY A 190 -2.84 -16.23 -1.28
C GLY A 190 -1.44 -16.84 -1.14
N LEU A 191 -0.39 -16.02 -1.13
CA LEU A 191 0.95 -16.51 -0.83
C LEU A 191 1.04 -16.95 0.64
N SER A 192 1.70 -18.06 0.89
CA SER A 192 1.95 -18.54 2.24
C SER A 192 3.03 -17.73 2.95
N LYS A 193 3.08 -17.84 4.28
CA LYS A 193 4.17 -17.24 5.07
C LYS A 193 5.54 -17.83 4.73
N ASP A 194 5.60 -19.01 4.10
CA ASP A 194 6.83 -19.68 3.68
C ASP A 194 7.32 -19.25 2.29
N ASP A 195 6.52 -18.50 1.54
CA ASP A 195 6.95 -17.94 0.25
C ASP A 195 8.15 -16.99 0.47
N PRO A 196 9.24 -17.11 -0.31
CA PRO A 196 10.45 -16.33 -0.09
C PRO A 196 10.22 -14.81 -0.14
N ARG A 197 9.24 -14.34 -0.90
CA ARG A 197 8.87 -12.91 -0.96
C ARG A 197 8.22 -12.44 0.35
N VAL A 198 7.33 -13.26 0.89
CA VAL A 198 6.65 -12.99 2.17
C VAL A 198 7.65 -13.04 3.31
N LYS A 199 8.52 -14.06 3.35
CA LYS A 199 9.59 -14.18 4.36
C LYS A 199 10.51 -12.96 4.36
N ALA A 200 11.00 -12.56 3.18
CA ALA A 200 11.89 -11.41 3.06
C ALA A 200 11.21 -10.10 3.54
N ALA A 201 9.93 -9.90 3.23
CA ALA A 201 9.18 -8.74 3.72
C ALA A 201 8.97 -8.79 5.25
N ILE A 202 8.67 -9.95 5.82
CA ILE A 202 8.57 -10.15 7.28
C ILE A 202 9.92 -9.89 7.94
N ASP A 203 11.03 -10.34 7.39
CA ASP A 203 12.37 -10.12 7.93
C ASP A 203 12.75 -8.65 7.90
N TRP A 204 12.35 -7.94 6.83
CA TRP A 204 12.50 -6.48 6.80
C TRP A 204 11.71 -5.81 7.93
N VAL A 205 10.46 -6.22 8.15
CA VAL A 205 9.63 -5.73 9.28
C VAL A 205 10.30 -6.01 10.62
N ARG A 206 10.80 -7.23 10.85
CA ARG A 206 11.51 -7.61 12.08
C ARG A 206 12.75 -6.78 12.36
N LYS A 207 13.40 -6.31 11.30
CA LYS A 207 14.60 -5.47 11.41
C LYS A 207 14.28 -3.99 11.65
N ASN A 208 13.15 -3.51 11.12
CA ASN A 208 12.86 -2.09 10.99
C ASN A 208 11.59 -1.65 11.73
N TYR A 209 10.99 -2.50 12.56
CA TYR A 209 9.77 -2.16 13.27
C TYR A 209 9.92 -0.93 14.15
N SER A 210 8.97 -0.01 14.06
CA SER A 210 8.87 1.16 14.93
C SER A 210 7.44 1.71 14.93
N VAL A 211 6.95 2.12 16.09
CA VAL A 211 5.73 2.93 16.20
C VAL A 211 6.04 4.42 16.40
N GLU A 212 7.32 4.81 16.52
CA GLU A 212 7.72 6.21 16.74
C GLU A 212 8.18 6.90 15.45
N ALA A 213 8.60 6.14 14.47
CA ALA A 213 9.11 6.65 13.19
C ALA A 213 8.62 5.81 12.02
N HIS A 214 8.60 6.41 10.82
CA HIS A 214 8.35 5.71 9.56
C HIS A 214 9.67 5.20 8.99
N PRO A 215 9.99 3.90 9.10
CA PRO A 215 11.26 3.36 8.65
C PRO A 215 11.49 3.56 7.14
N GLY A 216 12.75 3.81 6.75
CA GLY A 216 13.14 4.09 5.36
C GLY A 216 13.34 5.57 5.07
N PHE A 217 12.73 6.47 5.85
CA PHE A 217 13.00 7.90 5.79
C PHE A 217 14.06 8.27 6.84
N GLY A 218 15.11 8.98 6.42
CA GLY A 218 16.18 9.42 7.33
C GLY A 218 15.67 10.42 8.36
N PHE A 219 16.45 10.61 9.41
CA PHE A 219 16.15 11.60 10.45
C PHE A 219 16.64 12.99 10.02
N ASP A 220 15.72 13.94 9.88
CA ASP A 220 15.98 15.36 9.75
C ASP A 220 15.04 16.07 10.74
N ALA A 221 15.61 16.64 11.79
CA ALA A 221 14.85 17.25 12.89
C ALA A 221 14.02 18.47 12.41
N VAL A 222 14.52 19.23 11.41
CA VAL A 222 13.84 20.42 10.89
C VAL A 222 12.69 20.02 9.96
N LYS A 223 12.96 19.13 9.02
CA LYS A 223 11.97 18.63 8.05
C LYS A 223 11.09 17.53 8.62
N ARG A 224 11.42 16.99 9.79
CA ARG A 224 10.70 15.89 10.45
C ARG A 224 10.46 14.70 9.52
N THR A 225 11.48 14.30 8.77
CA THR A 225 11.37 13.25 7.76
C THR A 225 11.02 11.89 8.36
N HIS A 226 11.43 11.62 9.59
CA HIS A 226 11.16 10.38 10.31
C HIS A 226 9.67 10.12 10.60
N ILE A 227 8.82 11.15 10.56
CA ILE A 227 7.36 11.00 10.70
C ILE A 227 6.60 11.28 9.39
N MET A 228 7.30 11.39 8.27
CA MET A 228 6.68 11.63 6.97
C MET A 228 5.73 10.49 6.58
N GLY A 229 4.44 10.77 6.48
CA GLY A 229 3.42 9.77 6.14
C GLY A 229 3.22 8.70 7.24
N ILE A 230 3.42 9.04 8.52
CA ILE A 230 3.40 8.08 9.62
C ILE A 230 2.01 7.51 9.89
N PHE A 231 0.95 8.27 9.69
CA PHE A 231 -0.41 7.77 9.91
C PHE A 231 -0.87 6.82 8.80
N TYR A 232 -0.44 7.08 7.57
CA TYR A 232 -0.60 6.10 6.49
C TYR A 232 0.21 4.83 6.75
N TYR A 233 1.43 4.96 7.27
CA TYR A 233 2.25 3.83 7.69
C TYR A 233 1.57 3.00 8.79
N TYR A 234 0.98 3.62 9.81
CA TYR A 234 0.20 2.92 10.84
C TYR A 234 -0.98 2.16 10.25
N LEU A 235 -1.67 2.75 9.28
CA LEU A 235 -2.78 2.09 8.60
C LEU A 235 -2.31 0.83 7.86
N MET A 236 -1.20 0.91 7.15
CA MET A 236 -0.64 -0.25 6.43
C MET A 236 -0.11 -1.31 7.40
N MET A 237 0.56 -0.91 8.48
CA MET A 237 1.02 -1.80 9.56
C MET A 237 -0.14 -2.60 10.16
N ALA A 238 -1.17 -1.92 10.65
CA ALA A 238 -2.32 -2.57 11.27
C ALA A 238 -3.00 -3.57 10.32
N ARG A 239 -3.21 -3.18 9.07
CA ARG A 239 -3.83 -4.04 8.05
C ARG A 239 -2.97 -5.24 7.65
N ALA A 240 -1.65 -5.08 7.62
CA ALA A 240 -0.75 -6.17 7.30
C ALA A 240 -0.70 -7.21 8.43
N PHE A 241 -0.62 -6.78 9.69
CA PHE A 241 -0.67 -7.70 10.83
C PHE A 241 -2.04 -8.39 10.97
N ASP A 242 -3.15 -7.68 10.71
CA ASP A 242 -4.49 -8.27 10.64
C ASP A 242 -4.57 -9.36 9.56
N ALA A 243 -4.05 -9.08 8.36
CA ALA A 243 -4.02 -10.05 7.25
C ALA A 243 -3.12 -11.26 7.54
N LEU A 244 -2.00 -11.07 8.25
CA LEU A 244 -1.12 -12.15 8.70
C LEU A 244 -1.74 -12.99 9.83
N GLY A 245 -2.73 -12.45 10.55
CA GLY A 245 -3.32 -13.08 11.73
C GLY A 245 -2.37 -13.17 12.93
N GLU A 246 -1.33 -12.31 12.97
CA GLU A 246 -0.35 -12.30 14.06
C GLU A 246 -0.80 -11.36 15.18
N LYS A 247 -0.77 -11.86 16.42
CA LYS A 247 -1.03 -11.06 17.62
C LYS A 247 0.24 -10.44 18.19
N THR A 248 1.32 -11.18 18.12
CA THR A 248 2.66 -10.77 18.52
C THR A 248 3.66 -11.16 17.44
N PHE A 249 4.81 -10.53 17.44
CA PHE A 249 5.94 -10.95 16.63
C PHE A 249 7.25 -10.61 17.35
N THR A 250 8.34 -11.27 16.95
CA THR A 250 9.65 -11.08 17.58
C THR A 250 10.61 -10.43 16.61
N THR A 251 11.23 -9.33 17.00
CA THR A 251 12.29 -8.66 16.24
C THR A 251 13.62 -9.40 16.36
N PHE A 252 14.59 -9.09 15.50
CA PHE A 252 15.88 -9.81 15.47
C PHE A 252 16.74 -9.63 16.74
N ASP A 253 16.47 -8.61 17.53
CA ASP A 253 17.08 -8.42 18.87
C ASP A 253 16.44 -9.30 19.96
N GLY A 254 15.46 -10.14 19.58
CA GLY A 254 14.77 -11.07 20.48
C GLY A 254 13.62 -10.45 21.27
N LYS A 255 13.28 -9.19 21.05
CA LYS A 255 12.16 -8.53 21.70
C LYS A 255 10.83 -8.97 21.09
N GLU A 256 9.90 -9.44 21.95
CA GLU A 256 8.52 -9.68 21.56
C GLU A 256 7.72 -8.37 21.59
N HIS A 257 6.93 -8.14 20.55
CA HIS A 257 6.09 -6.97 20.38
C HIS A 257 4.61 -7.37 20.32
N LYS A 258 3.81 -6.75 21.16
CA LYS A 258 2.34 -6.73 21.08
C LYS A 258 1.93 -5.53 20.23
N TRP A 259 2.09 -5.65 18.93
CA TRP A 259 1.98 -4.55 17.98
C TRP A 259 0.69 -3.71 18.14
N ALA A 260 -0.44 -4.36 18.43
CA ALA A 260 -1.72 -3.66 18.59
C ALA A 260 -1.74 -2.77 19.83
N ASN A 261 -1.18 -3.25 20.96
CA ASN A 261 -1.04 -2.46 22.17
C ASN A 261 -0.10 -1.27 21.96
N GLU A 262 1.09 -1.53 21.41
CA GLU A 262 2.09 -0.49 21.16
C GLU A 262 1.57 0.60 20.19
N LEU A 263 0.88 0.18 19.11
CA LEU A 263 0.29 1.12 18.15
C LEU A 263 -0.88 1.91 18.77
N GLY A 264 -1.72 1.26 19.57
CA GLY A 264 -2.81 1.92 20.29
C GLY A 264 -2.30 2.96 21.28
N GLU A 265 -1.29 2.63 22.08
CA GLU A 265 -0.64 3.55 23.02
C GLU A 265 0.01 4.74 22.27
N GLN A 266 0.69 4.49 21.17
CA GLN A 266 1.28 5.55 20.35
C GLN A 266 0.21 6.49 19.78
N LEU A 267 -0.91 5.97 19.30
CA LEU A 267 -2.01 6.81 18.80
C LEU A 267 -2.61 7.67 19.91
N LEU A 268 -2.77 7.14 21.13
CA LEU A 268 -3.22 7.93 22.28
C LEU A 268 -2.21 9.02 22.65
N LYS A 269 -0.91 8.70 22.63
CA LYS A 269 0.17 9.66 22.93
C LYS A 269 0.20 10.85 21.96
N VAL A 270 -0.10 10.63 20.67
CA VAL A 270 -0.09 11.69 19.64
C VAL A 270 -1.45 12.33 19.39
N HIS A 271 -2.44 11.99 20.19
CA HIS A 271 -3.77 12.58 20.13
C HIS A 271 -3.74 14.06 20.51
N LYS A 272 -4.36 14.90 19.72
CA LYS A 272 -4.41 16.35 19.97
C LYS A 272 -5.55 16.72 20.93
N GLU A 273 -5.42 17.85 21.61
CA GLU A 273 -6.45 18.36 22.55
C GLU A 273 -7.83 18.55 21.90
N ASN A 274 -7.87 18.87 20.60
CA ASN A 274 -9.12 19.02 19.84
C ASN A 274 -9.77 17.67 19.45
N LYS A 275 -9.31 16.55 20.00
CA LYS A 275 -9.80 15.19 19.76
C LYS A 275 -9.64 14.71 18.31
N MET A 276 -8.67 15.25 17.60
CA MET A 276 -8.32 14.85 16.25
C MET A 276 -6.83 14.49 16.16
N TRP A 277 -6.44 13.86 15.07
CA TRP A 277 -5.05 13.56 14.74
C TRP A 277 -4.61 14.34 13.52
N SER A 278 -3.38 14.78 13.51
CA SER A 278 -2.71 15.39 12.35
C SER A 278 -1.20 15.24 12.50
N ASN A 279 -0.50 15.20 11.38
CA ASN A 279 0.96 15.11 11.35
C ASN A 279 1.56 16.53 11.30
N GLU A 280 2.70 16.70 11.94
CA GLU A 280 3.48 17.95 11.85
C GLU A 280 4.31 18.03 10.56
N ASN A 281 4.47 16.89 9.87
CA ASN A 281 4.98 16.86 8.49
C ASN A 281 3.78 16.84 7.53
N PRO A 282 3.59 17.91 6.69
CA PRO A 282 2.39 18.06 5.85
C PRO A 282 2.42 17.19 4.59
N ARG A 283 3.49 16.43 4.38
CA ARG A 283 3.60 15.63 3.17
C ARG A 283 2.46 14.62 3.08
N TRP A 284 1.95 14.44 1.88
CA TRP A 284 0.80 13.59 1.57
C TRP A 284 -0.47 13.98 2.30
N GLN A 285 -0.62 15.29 2.62
CA GLN A 285 -1.81 15.87 3.25
C GLN A 285 -2.05 15.35 4.69
N GLU A 286 -1.05 14.82 5.36
CA GLU A 286 -1.21 14.37 6.74
C GLU A 286 -1.33 15.51 7.76
N ASP A 287 -1.19 16.77 7.35
CA ASP A 287 -1.58 17.96 8.12
C ASP A 287 -3.12 18.16 8.16
N SER A 288 -3.88 17.47 7.29
CA SER A 288 -5.35 17.47 7.31
C SER A 288 -5.89 16.61 8.45
N PRO A 289 -6.52 17.21 9.49
CA PRO A 289 -7.07 16.42 10.59
C PRO A 289 -8.18 15.46 10.14
N VAL A 290 -8.95 15.80 9.12
CA VAL A 290 -10.03 14.95 8.59
C VAL A 290 -9.45 13.67 7.99
N LEU A 291 -8.41 13.78 7.15
CA LEU A 291 -7.78 12.65 6.54
C LEU A 291 -7.13 11.75 7.59
N VAL A 292 -6.31 12.34 8.46
CA VAL A 292 -5.55 11.58 9.46
C VAL A 292 -6.47 10.93 10.49
N THR A 293 -7.50 11.64 10.97
CA THR A 293 -8.49 11.04 11.87
C THR A 293 -9.20 9.86 11.20
N SER A 294 -9.50 9.94 9.91
CA SER A 294 -10.07 8.82 9.14
C SER A 294 -9.12 7.61 9.11
N TYR A 295 -7.82 7.83 8.92
CA TYR A 295 -6.82 6.76 9.00
C TYR A 295 -6.80 6.13 10.38
N VAL A 296 -6.71 6.95 11.44
CA VAL A 296 -6.66 6.48 12.82
C VAL A 296 -7.89 5.68 13.22
N LEU A 297 -9.09 6.13 12.84
CA LEU A 297 -10.32 5.35 13.11
C LEU A 297 -10.29 3.97 12.45
N ASN A 298 -9.74 3.87 11.24
CA ASN A 298 -9.54 2.59 10.58
C ASN A 298 -8.49 1.73 11.30
N VAL A 299 -7.39 2.33 11.77
CA VAL A 299 -6.37 1.63 12.58
C VAL A 299 -6.98 1.11 13.88
N LEU A 300 -7.68 1.96 14.63
CA LEU A 300 -8.30 1.58 15.89
C LEU A 300 -9.33 0.46 15.72
N ASN A 301 -10.10 0.46 14.62
CA ASN A 301 -11.02 -0.63 14.31
C ASN A 301 -10.32 -1.99 14.10
N VAL A 302 -9.07 -1.98 13.68
CA VAL A 302 -8.24 -3.19 13.61
C VAL A 302 -7.61 -3.50 14.98
N VAL A 303 -6.97 -2.52 15.60
CA VAL A 303 -6.28 -2.64 16.91
C VAL A 303 -7.19 -3.26 17.98
N ILE A 304 -8.43 -2.80 18.10
CA ILE A 304 -9.40 -3.29 19.09
C ILE A 304 -9.61 -4.81 19.02
N LYS A 305 -9.43 -5.43 17.86
CA LYS A 305 -9.58 -6.89 17.69
C LYS A 305 -8.37 -7.68 18.21
N HIS A 306 -7.23 -7.01 18.38
CA HIS A 306 -5.93 -7.61 18.66
C HIS A 306 -5.30 -7.17 19.98
N VAL A 307 -5.86 -6.17 20.70
CA VAL A 307 -5.40 -5.78 22.04
C VAL A 307 -5.68 -6.89 23.06
N HIS A 308 -4.75 -7.09 23.99
CA HIS A 308 -4.79 -8.15 25.00
C HIS A 308 -4.36 -7.62 26.38
#